data_76d5419df1973ee424a0378698e5c151
#
_entry.id   76d5419df1973ee424a0378698e5c151
#
_cell.length_a   1.000
_cell.length_b   1.000
_cell.length_c   1.000
_cell.angle_alpha   90.00
_cell.angle_beta   90.00
_cell.angle_gamma   90.00
#
_symmetry.space_group_name_H-M   'P 1'
#
loop_
_entity.id
_entity.type
_entity.pdbx_description
1 polymer ?
#
loop_
_entity_poly.entity_id
_entity_poly.type
_entity_poly.pdbx_seq_one_letter_code
_entity_poly.pdbx_strand_id
1 'polypeptide(L)'
;MKNKIVALLALLLSSVGVDAQTHIPTSKIVCRDPFITVDREHGLYYLIKSKYGPDGARLFAYKSSDLEFWDEAGYVYHMPEGYKCPDDWWAPDTYFYNGKYYCFVTVSNQAKGIMRGTTVLRSDNGPLGPYRNIIPDDRIFITPPGMQCLDGSLYVDDQGTPWMFFSVEWNGPNVVDSVGEVWCQQLNAELDGTVGDPVKLFRTSDAPWAKEPSGKSIVTDAPFVWRDEKSGNLIMLWSSFTNVYSMGQAISQTGKPTGPWVHEKDVLFSDNGGHQMVFRDLKGNLKISFHSPNENPSILTICDLKIKNGKFLPIKIK
;
A
#
# COMPACT_ATOMS: atom_id res chain seq x y z
N MET A 1 49.99 41.77 -39.42
CA MET A 1 48.98 40.71 -39.44
C MET A 1 49.16 39.86 -38.17
N LYS A 2 48.29 40.01 -37.17
CA LYS A 2 48.34 39.31 -35.89
C LYS A 2 47.22 38.29 -35.85
N ASN A 3 47.59 37.01 -35.87
CA ASN A 3 46.65 35.90 -35.71
C ASN A 3 46.26 35.77 -34.23
N LYS A 4 44.97 35.92 -33.94
CA LYS A 4 44.37 35.59 -32.65
C LYS A 4 43.93 34.14 -32.69
N ILE A 5 44.55 33.29 -31.88
CA ILE A 5 44.10 31.92 -31.61
C ILE A 5 43.03 32.04 -30.53
N VAL A 6 41.78 31.66 -30.85
CA VAL A 6 40.72 31.51 -29.86
C VAL A 6 40.73 30.05 -29.40
N ALA A 7 41.14 29.85 -28.15
CA ALA A 7 41.04 28.54 -27.50
C ALA A 7 39.62 28.32 -27.02
N LEU A 8 38.96 27.34 -27.60
CA LEU A 8 37.63 26.87 -27.20
C LEU A 8 37.80 25.88 -26.03
N LEU A 9 37.49 26.31 -24.81
CA LEU A 9 37.46 25.42 -23.64
C LEU A 9 36.16 24.62 -23.65
N ALA A 10 36.22 23.36 -24.03
CA ALA A 10 35.10 22.45 -23.88
C ALA A 10 35.01 22.00 -22.41
N LEU A 11 34.00 22.49 -21.69
CA LEU A 11 33.63 21.96 -20.37
C LEU A 11 33.00 20.57 -20.58
N LEU A 12 33.72 19.52 -20.28
CA LEU A 12 33.18 18.17 -20.07
C LEU A 12 32.43 18.16 -18.74
N LEU A 13 31.11 18.32 -18.80
CA LEU A 13 30.20 17.98 -17.72
C LEU A 13 30.18 16.45 -17.60
N SER A 14 31.01 15.89 -16.72
CA SER A 14 30.87 14.52 -16.28
C SER A 14 29.60 14.43 -15.43
N SER A 15 28.50 13.99 -16.03
CA SER A 15 27.35 13.50 -15.30
C SER A 15 27.80 12.25 -14.53
N VAL A 16 27.94 12.37 -13.22
CA VAL A 16 28.03 11.20 -12.35
C VAL A 16 26.65 10.57 -12.38
N GLY A 17 26.45 9.69 -13.34
CA GLY A 17 25.29 8.80 -13.35
C GLY A 17 25.44 7.89 -12.12
N VAL A 18 24.53 7.98 -11.18
CA VAL A 18 24.35 6.93 -10.19
C VAL A 18 23.86 5.72 -10.99
N ASP A 19 24.72 4.72 -11.18
CA ASP A 19 24.32 3.47 -11.83
C ASP A 19 23.17 2.86 -10.99
N ALA A 20 21.97 2.80 -11.55
CA ALA A 20 20.86 2.13 -10.93
C ALA A 20 21.19 0.64 -10.76
N GLN A 21 20.96 0.11 -9.57
CA GLN A 21 21.20 -1.31 -9.33
C GLN A 21 20.20 -2.14 -10.16
N THR A 22 20.72 -3.09 -10.92
CA THR A 22 19.93 -3.91 -11.84
C THR A 22 19.95 -5.38 -11.41
N HIS A 23 18.91 -6.11 -11.83
CA HIS A 23 18.77 -7.55 -11.60
C HIS A 23 18.88 -7.99 -10.14
N ILE A 24 18.20 -7.25 -9.25
CA ILE A 24 18.11 -7.61 -7.84
C ILE A 24 17.06 -8.72 -7.70
N PRO A 25 17.40 -9.91 -7.18
CA PRO A 25 16.42 -10.97 -6.96
C PRO A 25 15.34 -10.53 -5.98
N THR A 26 14.10 -10.95 -6.19
CA THR A 26 12.95 -10.66 -5.29
C THR A 26 13.27 -10.97 -3.83
N SER A 27 13.97 -12.07 -3.56
CA SER A 27 14.41 -12.48 -2.22
C SER A 27 15.44 -11.54 -1.55
N LYS A 28 15.94 -10.53 -2.28
CA LYS A 28 16.87 -9.51 -1.78
C LYS A 28 16.25 -8.12 -1.73
N ILE A 29 15.02 -7.96 -2.16
CA ILE A 29 14.29 -6.70 -2.05
C ILE A 29 13.83 -6.51 -0.61
N VAL A 30 14.53 -5.66 0.10
CA VAL A 30 14.09 -5.20 1.44
C VAL A 30 12.91 -4.28 1.25
N CYS A 31 11.73 -4.77 1.59
CA CYS A 31 10.47 -4.02 1.45
C CYS A 31 9.51 -4.43 2.55
N ARG A 32 9.02 -3.46 3.29
CA ARG A 32 7.86 -3.56 4.14
C ARG A 32 6.65 -3.09 3.32
N ASP A 33 5.48 -3.68 3.56
CA ASP A 33 4.20 -3.26 2.99
C ASP A 33 4.23 -3.21 1.44
N PRO A 34 4.54 -4.34 0.75
CA PRO A 34 4.75 -4.34 -0.69
C PRO A 34 3.45 -4.30 -1.47
N PHE A 35 3.31 -3.33 -2.35
CA PHE A 35 2.22 -3.23 -3.31
C PHE A 35 2.73 -3.33 -4.75
N ILE A 36 2.19 -4.27 -5.54
CA ILE A 36 2.62 -4.53 -6.92
C ILE A 36 1.61 -3.93 -7.91
N THR A 37 2.02 -2.91 -8.65
CA THR A 37 1.24 -2.38 -9.77
C THR A 37 1.59 -3.11 -11.05
N VAL A 38 0.57 -3.59 -11.77
CA VAL A 38 0.73 -4.35 -13.03
C VAL A 38 0.40 -3.45 -14.20
N ASP A 39 1.40 -3.17 -15.02
CA ASP A 39 1.28 -2.43 -16.28
C ASP A 39 1.20 -3.41 -17.45
N ARG A 40 -0.02 -3.69 -17.88
CA ARG A 40 -0.27 -4.65 -18.98
C ARG A 40 0.08 -4.08 -20.35
N GLU A 41 0.03 -2.77 -20.50
CA GLU A 41 0.35 -2.10 -21.76
C GLU A 41 1.84 -2.24 -22.11
N HIS A 42 2.70 -2.05 -21.10
CA HIS A 42 4.15 -2.12 -21.27
C HIS A 42 4.76 -3.46 -20.84
N GLY A 43 3.97 -4.39 -20.31
CA GLY A 43 4.45 -5.70 -19.86
C GLY A 43 5.37 -5.62 -18.63
N LEU A 44 5.09 -4.72 -17.70
CA LEU A 44 5.93 -4.46 -16.54
C LEU A 44 5.16 -4.54 -15.23
N TYR A 45 5.90 -4.75 -14.17
CA TYR A 45 5.46 -4.62 -12.78
C TYR A 45 6.24 -3.49 -12.12
N TYR A 46 5.58 -2.77 -11.23
CA TYR A 46 6.18 -1.72 -10.42
C TYR A 46 5.95 -2.00 -8.95
N LEU A 47 6.98 -1.77 -8.14
CA LEU A 47 6.93 -1.79 -6.69
C LEU A 47 7.36 -0.40 -6.21
N ILE A 48 6.46 0.31 -5.53
CA ILE A 48 6.80 1.56 -4.86
C ILE A 48 6.87 1.29 -3.36
N LYS A 49 7.91 1.77 -2.72
CA LYS A 49 8.13 1.59 -1.28
C LYS A 49 8.59 2.88 -0.63
N SER A 50 8.41 2.96 0.68
CA SER A 50 9.02 4.00 1.50
C SER A 50 10.54 3.91 1.46
N LYS A 51 11.19 5.01 1.12
CA LYS A 51 12.65 5.17 1.20
C LYS A 51 12.95 6.65 1.34
N TYR A 52 13.51 7.01 2.49
CA TYR A 52 13.93 8.39 2.75
C TYR A 52 15.23 8.67 2.00
N GLY A 53 15.27 9.80 1.33
CA GLY A 53 16.44 10.23 0.54
C GLY A 53 16.65 11.75 0.60
N PRO A 54 17.58 12.27 -0.19
CA PRO A 54 17.86 13.70 -0.26
C PRO A 54 16.67 14.50 -0.82
N ASP A 55 16.69 15.80 -0.64
CA ASP A 55 15.75 16.77 -1.23
C ASP A 55 14.26 16.41 -1.01
N GLY A 56 13.95 15.90 0.18
CA GLY A 56 12.58 15.51 0.53
C GLY A 56 12.08 14.21 -0.10
N ALA A 57 12.94 13.42 -0.73
CA ALA A 57 12.55 12.13 -1.32
C ALA A 57 11.95 11.19 -0.27
N ARG A 58 10.81 10.55 -0.61
CA ARG A 58 10.04 9.68 0.30
C ARG A 58 9.65 8.35 -0.30
N LEU A 59 9.37 8.27 -1.59
CA LEU A 59 8.93 7.06 -2.27
C LEU A 59 9.91 6.69 -3.38
N PHE A 60 10.32 5.42 -3.38
CA PHE A 60 11.29 4.86 -4.32
C PHE A 60 10.68 3.69 -5.07
N ALA A 61 10.93 3.63 -6.37
CA ALA A 61 10.36 2.62 -7.25
C ALA A 61 11.40 1.59 -7.71
N TYR A 62 10.89 0.38 -7.88
CA TYR A 62 11.52 -0.70 -8.65
C TYR A 62 10.61 -1.09 -9.80
N LYS A 63 11.18 -1.67 -10.86
CA LYS A 63 10.46 -2.25 -11.99
C LYS A 63 10.95 -3.67 -12.27
N SER A 64 10.05 -4.51 -12.77
CA SER A 64 10.34 -5.91 -13.15
C SER A 64 9.53 -6.30 -14.37
N SER A 65 10.01 -7.26 -15.18
CA SER A 65 9.24 -7.88 -16.26
C SER A 65 8.78 -9.31 -15.92
N ASP A 66 9.29 -9.90 -14.83
CA ASP A 66 9.12 -11.32 -14.52
C ASP A 66 8.73 -11.63 -13.06
N LEU A 67 8.79 -10.64 -12.16
CA LEU A 67 8.63 -10.78 -10.70
C LEU A 67 9.77 -11.56 -10.02
N GLU A 68 10.80 -11.97 -10.74
CA GLU A 68 11.96 -12.70 -10.21
C GLU A 68 13.13 -11.75 -9.95
N PHE A 69 13.31 -10.78 -10.86
CA PHE A 69 14.38 -9.77 -10.78
C PHE A 69 13.81 -8.37 -10.93
N TRP A 70 14.41 -7.43 -10.20
CA TRP A 70 13.99 -6.04 -10.13
C TRP A 70 15.15 -5.10 -10.44
N ASP A 71 14.84 -4.03 -11.14
CA ASP A 71 15.74 -2.92 -11.40
C ASP A 71 15.29 -1.71 -10.59
N GLU A 72 16.23 -0.98 -10.00
CA GLU A 72 15.94 0.31 -9.39
C GLU A 72 15.47 1.32 -10.45
N ALA A 73 14.36 2.00 -10.18
CA ALA A 73 13.79 3.00 -11.07
C ALA A 73 13.89 4.43 -10.52
N GLY A 74 14.35 4.58 -9.27
CA GLY A 74 14.60 5.87 -8.66
C GLY A 74 13.46 6.41 -7.81
N TYR A 75 13.61 7.64 -7.34
CA TYR A 75 12.59 8.31 -6.52
C TYR A 75 11.45 8.84 -7.40
N VAL A 76 10.23 8.56 -6.97
CA VAL A 76 8.99 8.93 -7.69
C VAL A 76 8.21 10.06 -7.02
N TYR A 77 8.55 10.37 -5.76
CA TYR A 77 7.95 11.46 -5.02
C TYR A 77 8.98 12.16 -4.13
N HIS A 78 8.98 13.49 -4.21
CA HIS A 78 9.70 14.38 -3.32
C HIS A 78 8.70 15.25 -2.57
N MET A 79 8.74 15.18 -1.25
CA MET A 79 7.91 15.98 -0.37
C MET A 79 8.29 17.46 -0.51
N PRO A 80 7.31 18.35 -0.79
CA PRO A 80 7.60 19.79 -0.90
C PRO A 80 8.06 20.37 0.44
N GLU A 81 8.86 21.42 0.39
CA GLU A 81 9.25 22.17 1.59
C GLU A 81 8.01 22.68 2.33
N GLY A 82 8.01 22.57 3.64
CA GLY A 82 6.91 23.00 4.51
C GLY A 82 5.70 22.08 4.52
N TYR A 83 5.77 20.89 3.90
CA TYR A 83 4.70 19.92 3.98
C TYR A 83 4.33 19.59 5.43
N LYS A 84 3.03 19.54 5.72
CA LYS A 84 2.54 19.46 7.10
C LYS A 84 2.85 18.13 7.80
N CYS A 85 3.02 17.03 7.05
CA CYS A 85 3.25 15.68 7.57
C CYS A 85 4.53 15.05 7.01
N PRO A 86 5.70 15.35 7.59
CA PRO A 86 6.98 14.83 7.12
C PRO A 86 7.27 13.39 7.54
N ASP A 87 6.49 12.82 8.48
CA ASP A 87 6.77 11.55 9.14
C ASP A 87 5.87 10.42 8.61
N ASP A 88 6.22 9.17 8.95
CA ASP A 88 5.42 7.97 8.72
C ASP A 88 4.97 7.78 7.26
N TRP A 89 5.85 7.94 6.30
CA TRP A 89 5.55 7.65 4.89
C TRP A 89 5.45 6.14 4.68
N TRP A 90 4.38 5.50 5.21
CA TRP A 90 4.21 4.05 5.27
C TRP A 90 3.20 3.54 4.26
N ALA A 91 3.33 2.25 3.90
CA ALA A 91 2.37 1.50 3.11
C ALA A 91 1.88 2.25 1.84
N PRO A 92 2.76 2.55 0.88
CA PRO A 92 2.36 3.25 -0.35
C PRO A 92 1.67 2.29 -1.33
N ASP A 93 0.36 2.22 -1.30
CA ASP A 93 -0.47 1.43 -2.21
C ASP A 93 -0.74 2.19 -3.51
N THR A 94 -0.30 1.65 -4.65
CA THR A 94 -0.36 2.35 -5.94
C THR A 94 -1.33 1.70 -6.91
N TYR A 95 -2.34 2.44 -7.32
CA TYR A 95 -3.44 2.01 -8.17
C TYR A 95 -3.48 2.76 -9.51
N PHE A 96 -3.83 2.03 -10.58
CA PHE A 96 -4.25 2.65 -11.84
C PHE A 96 -5.77 2.82 -11.82
N TYR A 97 -6.23 4.07 -11.93
CA TYR A 97 -7.66 4.40 -11.91
C TYR A 97 -7.95 5.58 -12.83
N ASN A 98 -8.95 5.45 -13.68
CA ASN A 98 -9.38 6.49 -14.63
C ASN A 98 -8.22 7.11 -15.43
N GLY A 99 -7.30 6.26 -15.95
CA GLY A 99 -6.19 6.69 -16.79
C GLY A 99 -5.01 7.34 -16.07
N LYS A 100 -5.00 7.31 -14.72
CA LYS A 100 -3.96 7.93 -13.89
C LYS A 100 -3.48 6.95 -12.80
N TYR A 101 -2.32 7.25 -12.22
CA TYR A 101 -1.81 6.47 -11.10
C TYR A 101 -2.00 7.25 -9.79
N TYR A 102 -2.54 6.55 -8.79
CA TYR A 102 -2.79 7.10 -7.46
C TYR A 102 -2.03 6.29 -6.43
N CYS A 103 -1.40 6.96 -5.48
CA CYS A 103 -0.71 6.32 -4.36
C CYS A 103 -1.35 6.77 -3.06
N PHE A 104 -1.93 5.83 -2.34
CA PHE A 104 -2.43 6.02 -0.98
C PHE A 104 -1.28 5.75 -0.03
N VAL A 105 -0.99 6.67 0.87
CA VAL A 105 0.15 6.54 1.78
C VAL A 105 -0.18 7.11 3.15
N THR A 106 0.21 6.40 4.19
CA THR A 106 0.07 6.85 5.59
C THR A 106 1.15 7.87 5.91
N VAL A 107 0.75 9.01 6.47
CA VAL A 107 1.65 10.08 6.90
C VAL A 107 1.23 10.66 8.26
N SER A 108 2.15 11.32 8.96
CA SER A 108 1.89 12.01 10.23
C SER A 108 2.82 13.20 10.46
N ASN A 109 2.59 13.91 11.55
CA ASN A 109 3.55 14.83 12.14
C ASN A 109 3.46 14.75 13.67
N GLN A 110 4.16 13.80 14.24
CA GLN A 110 4.11 13.51 15.67
C GLN A 110 4.61 14.71 16.51
N ALA A 111 5.61 15.44 16.01
CA ALA A 111 6.15 16.63 16.68
C ALA A 111 5.11 17.77 16.81
N LYS A 112 4.12 17.82 15.92
CA LYS A 112 3.01 18.78 15.95
C LYS A 112 1.71 18.18 16.46
N GLY A 113 1.72 16.96 16.97
CA GLY A 113 0.52 16.26 17.43
C GLY A 113 -0.46 15.89 16.32
N ILE A 114 -0.02 15.85 15.05
CA ILE A 114 -0.84 15.41 13.93
C ILE A 114 -0.75 13.88 13.85
N MET A 115 -1.85 13.23 14.18
CA MET A 115 -1.98 11.77 14.14
C MET A 115 -1.79 11.22 12.73
N ARG A 116 -1.60 9.90 12.62
CA ARG A 116 -1.55 9.22 11.31
C ARG A 116 -2.87 9.33 10.58
N GLY A 117 -2.76 9.49 9.28
CA GLY A 117 -3.87 9.44 8.35
C GLY A 117 -3.37 9.14 6.94
N THR A 118 -4.26 8.72 6.06
CA THR A 118 -3.93 8.46 4.67
C THR A 118 -4.02 9.74 3.85
N THR A 119 -2.94 10.08 3.14
CA THR A 119 -2.97 11.07 2.05
C THR A 119 -2.96 10.38 0.69
N VAL A 120 -3.34 11.09 -0.36
CA VAL A 120 -3.37 10.55 -1.73
C VAL A 120 -2.47 11.38 -2.63
N LEU A 121 -1.57 10.68 -3.31
CA LEU A 121 -0.72 11.27 -4.34
C LEU A 121 -1.21 10.81 -5.71
N ARG A 122 -0.98 11.61 -6.74
CA ARG A 122 -1.34 11.29 -8.12
C ARG A 122 -0.18 11.55 -9.09
N SER A 123 -0.02 10.65 -10.05
CA SER A 123 0.80 10.85 -11.24
C SER A 123 -0.08 10.83 -12.50
N ASP A 124 0.09 11.84 -13.33
CA ASP A 124 -0.54 11.94 -14.65
C ASP A 124 0.41 11.39 -15.76
N ASN A 125 1.66 11.04 -15.42
CA ASN A 125 2.74 10.70 -16.37
C ASN A 125 3.19 9.22 -16.29
N GLY A 126 2.40 8.36 -15.67
CA GLY A 126 2.71 6.94 -15.54
C GLY A 126 3.10 6.51 -14.12
N PRO A 127 3.42 5.22 -13.93
CA PRO A 127 3.64 4.63 -12.61
C PRO A 127 4.90 5.13 -11.90
N LEU A 128 5.87 5.63 -12.64
CA LEU A 128 7.13 6.16 -12.11
C LEU A 128 7.08 7.67 -11.78
N GLY A 129 5.89 8.27 -11.79
CA GLY A 129 5.72 9.66 -11.37
C GLY A 129 6.13 10.70 -12.43
N PRO A 130 6.44 11.95 -12.00
CA PRO A 130 6.42 12.38 -10.61
C PRO A 130 5.00 12.37 -10.02
N TYR A 131 4.92 11.95 -8.77
CA TYR A 131 3.68 12.03 -8.00
C TYR A 131 3.55 13.41 -7.33
N ARG A 132 2.32 13.85 -7.10
CA ARG A 132 1.99 15.07 -6.35
C ARG A 132 0.81 14.82 -5.43
N ASN A 133 0.78 15.47 -4.27
CA ASN A 133 -0.37 15.43 -3.38
C ASN A 133 -1.59 16.06 -4.06
N ILE A 134 -2.75 15.42 -3.92
CA ILE A 134 -4.03 15.93 -4.47
C ILE A 134 -5.03 16.28 -3.38
N ILE A 135 -4.74 15.99 -2.11
CA ILE A 135 -5.63 16.37 -1.01
C ILE A 135 -5.61 17.89 -0.86
N PRO A 136 -6.76 18.56 -0.80
CA PRO A 136 -6.85 20.01 -0.64
C PRO A 136 -6.07 20.53 0.57
N ASP A 137 -5.51 21.74 0.46
CA ASP A 137 -4.63 22.35 1.48
C ASP A 137 -5.28 22.58 2.85
N ASP A 138 -6.60 22.69 2.90
CA ASP A 138 -7.39 22.80 4.14
C ASP A 138 -7.51 21.47 4.89
N ARG A 139 -7.20 20.34 4.20
CA ARG A 139 -7.12 19.00 4.75
C ARG A 139 -5.69 18.45 4.62
N ILE A 140 -5.37 17.46 5.40
CA ILE A 140 -4.09 16.75 5.32
C ILE A 140 -4.32 15.34 4.81
N PHE A 141 -5.45 14.74 5.24
CA PHE A 141 -5.80 13.35 5.01
C PHE A 141 -7.13 13.23 4.29
N ILE A 142 -7.29 12.11 3.59
CA ILE A 142 -8.57 11.66 3.09
C ILE A 142 -9.34 10.83 4.14
N THR A 143 -8.64 10.25 5.11
CA THR A 143 -9.23 9.56 6.26
C THR A 143 -9.93 10.53 7.20
N PRO A 144 -10.92 10.05 8.00
CA PRO A 144 -11.71 10.91 8.87
C PRO A 144 -10.86 11.69 9.89
N PRO A 145 -11.16 12.97 10.14
CA PRO A 145 -10.46 13.75 11.14
C PRO A 145 -10.72 13.21 12.56
N GLY A 146 -9.72 13.31 13.44
CA GLY A 146 -9.81 12.86 14.82
C GLY A 146 -9.67 11.35 15.03
N MET A 147 -9.44 10.59 13.97
CA MET A 147 -9.12 9.16 14.03
C MET A 147 -7.66 8.94 13.65
N GLN A 148 -6.99 8.05 14.34
CA GLN A 148 -5.64 7.63 13.98
C GLN A 148 -5.74 6.45 13.01
N CYS A 149 -5.55 6.75 11.72
CA CYS A 149 -5.78 5.82 10.63
C CYS A 149 -4.48 5.46 9.91
N LEU A 150 -4.41 4.25 9.38
CA LEU A 150 -3.32 3.79 8.54
C LEU A 150 -3.81 2.85 7.44
N ASP A 151 -2.93 2.58 6.46
CA ASP A 151 -3.09 1.57 5.41
C ASP A 151 -4.37 1.74 4.58
N GLY A 152 -4.60 2.96 4.11
CA GLY A 152 -5.73 3.23 3.21
C GLY A 152 -5.55 2.53 1.88
N SER A 153 -6.49 1.64 1.51
CA SER A 153 -6.49 0.89 0.26
C SER A 153 -7.73 1.18 -0.58
N LEU A 154 -7.55 1.27 -1.90
CA LEU A 154 -8.62 1.56 -2.86
C LEU A 154 -9.29 0.27 -3.35
N TYR A 155 -10.60 0.27 -3.34
CA TYR A 155 -11.42 -0.71 -4.03
C TYR A 155 -12.47 0.00 -4.89
N VAL A 156 -12.64 -0.41 -6.15
CA VAL A 156 -13.70 0.10 -7.03
C VAL A 156 -14.75 -1.00 -7.19
N ASP A 157 -15.99 -0.69 -6.83
CA ASP A 157 -17.07 -1.66 -6.90
C ASP A 157 -17.62 -1.87 -8.33
N ASP A 158 -18.58 -2.79 -8.50
CA ASP A 158 -19.15 -3.15 -9.79
C ASP A 158 -19.94 -2.01 -10.46
N GLN A 159 -20.26 -0.95 -9.73
CA GLN A 159 -20.89 0.27 -10.23
C GLN A 159 -19.86 1.34 -10.61
N GLY A 160 -18.56 1.06 -10.45
CA GLY A 160 -17.49 2.02 -10.65
C GLY A 160 -17.30 3.00 -9.49
N THR A 161 -17.94 2.75 -8.35
CA THR A 161 -17.83 3.61 -7.17
C THR A 161 -16.53 3.30 -6.43
N PRO A 162 -15.66 4.29 -6.18
CA PRO A 162 -14.45 4.09 -5.42
C PRO A 162 -14.72 4.11 -3.91
N TRP A 163 -14.09 3.17 -3.22
CA TRP A 163 -14.13 3.00 -1.78
C TRP A 163 -12.71 2.95 -1.24
N MET A 164 -12.48 3.56 -0.10
CA MET A 164 -11.26 3.39 0.69
C MET A 164 -11.56 2.49 1.88
N PHE A 165 -10.74 1.46 2.08
CA PHE A 165 -10.69 0.67 3.31
C PHE A 165 -9.45 1.09 4.08
N PHE A 166 -9.55 1.17 5.40
CA PHE A 166 -8.44 1.61 6.23
C PHE A 166 -8.52 1.01 7.63
N SER A 167 -7.39 0.90 8.28
CA SER A 167 -7.30 0.52 9.68
C SER A 167 -7.41 1.74 10.59
N VAL A 168 -8.13 1.60 11.68
CA VAL A 168 -8.09 2.54 12.82
C VAL A 168 -7.23 1.90 13.90
N GLU A 169 -6.17 2.61 14.29
CA GLU A 169 -5.19 2.09 15.23
C GLU A 169 -5.78 1.90 16.63
N TRP A 170 -5.27 0.91 17.30
CA TRP A 170 -5.62 0.45 18.64
C TRP A 170 -5.22 1.41 19.76
N ASN A 171 -4.47 2.44 19.49
CA ASN A 171 -3.99 3.44 20.45
C ASN A 171 -4.44 4.87 20.11
N GLY A 172 -5.41 5.01 19.23
CA GLY A 172 -5.99 6.32 18.85
C GLY A 172 -6.95 6.88 19.92
N PRO A 173 -7.26 8.17 19.86
CA PRO A 173 -8.07 8.85 20.88
C PRO A 173 -9.51 8.32 20.98
N ASN A 174 -10.03 7.68 19.94
CA ASN A 174 -11.39 7.15 19.89
C ASN A 174 -11.44 5.63 20.03
N VAL A 175 -10.32 4.99 20.34
CA VAL A 175 -10.23 3.53 20.50
C VAL A 175 -10.44 3.15 21.95
N VAL A 176 -11.40 2.26 22.18
CA VAL A 176 -11.70 1.66 23.48
C VAL A 176 -11.02 0.29 23.55
N ASP A 177 -10.48 -0.07 24.69
CA ASP A 177 -9.89 -1.40 24.98
C ASP A 177 -8.65 -1.75 24.14
N SER A 178 -7.99 -0.79 23.53
CA SER A 178 -6.78 -1.00 22.72
C SER A 178 -6.94 -2.06 21.60
N VAL A 179 -8.11 -2.11 20.98
CA VAL A 179 -8.43 -3.02 19.87
C VAL A 179 -8.59 -2.21 18.59
N GLY A 180 -7.80 -2.54 17.58
CA GLY A 180 -7.89 -1.92 16.25
C GLY A 180 -9.18 -2.29 15.52
N GLU A 181 -9.53 -1.50 14.53
CA GLU A 181 -10.77 -1.63 13.78
C GLU A 181 -10.49 -1.48 12.28
N VAL A 182 -11.33 -2.11 11.45
CA VAL A 182 -11.36 -1.86 10.01
C VAL A 182 -12.61 -1.07 9.67
N TRP A 183 -12.41 -0.05 8.86
CA TRP A 183 -13.46 0.85 8.39
C TRP A 183 -13.41 0.98 6.87
N CYS A 184 -14.50 1.42 6.28
CA CYS A 184 -14.52 1.87 4.89
C CYS A 184 -15.23 3.21 4.75
N GLN A 185 -14.91 3.92 3.67
CA GLN A 185 -15.59 5.13 3.27
C GLN A 185 -15.64 5.26 1.75
N GLN A 186 -16.78 5.68 1.22
CA GLN A 186 -16.89 6.00 -0.20
C GLN A 186 -16.07 7.24 -0.52
N LEU A 187 -15.36 7.18 -1.65
CA LEU A 187 -14.61 8.31 -2.20
C LEU A 187 -15.41 8.99 -3.32
N ASN A 188 -15.05 10.24 -3.62
CA ASN A 188 -15.46 10.89 -4.87
C ASN A 188 -14.65 10.33 -6.06
N ALA A 189 -15.08 10.62 -7.27
CA ALA A 189 -14.45 10.11 -8.49
C ALA A 189 -13.01 10.60 -8.71
N GLU A 190 -12.63 11.73 -8.11
CA GLU A 190 -11.29 12.32 -8.21
C GLU A 190 -10.31 11.75 -7.16
N LEU A 191 -10.80 10.97 -6.21
CA LEU A 191 -10.05 10.40 -5.08
C LEU A 191 -9.38 11.46 -4.17
N ASP A 192 -9.89 12.67 -4.16
CA ASP A 192 -9.41 13.78 -3.32
C ASP A 192 -10.39 14.16 -2.20
N GLY A 193 -11.51 13.45 -2.09
CA GLY A 193 -12.56 13.67 -1.11
C GLY A 193 -13.40 12.44 -0.86
N THR A 194 -14.19 12.51 0.22
CA THR A 194 -15.09 11.44 0.67
C THR A 194 -16.55 11.78 0.43
N VAL A 195 -17.41 10.77 0.34
CA VAL A 195 -18.85 10.87 0.19
C VAL A 195 -19.52 10.16 1.36
N GLY A 196 -20.43 10.85 2.06
CA GLY A 196 -21.12 10.31 3.22
C GLY A 196 -20.20 10.10 4.45
N ASP A 197 -20.69 9.33 5.40
CA ASP A 197 -19.98 9.04 6.64
C ASP A 197 -19.15 7.75 6.53
N PRO A 198 -18.04 7.63 7.27
CA PRO A 198 -17.27 6.39 7.35
C PRO A 198 -18.07 5.30 8.05
N VAL A 199 -17.90 4.05 7.62
CA VAL A 199 -18.61 2.89 8.15
C VAL A 199 -17.61 1.96 8.84
N LYS A 200 -17.82 1.69 10.15
CA LYS A 200 -17.08 0.64 10.85
C LYS A 200 -17.55 -0.72 10.36
N LEU A 201 -16.59 -1.56 9.94
CA LEU A 201 -16.87 -2.89 9.42
C LEU A 201 -16.78 -3.95 10.50
N PHE A 202 -15.71 -3.92 11.29
CA PHE A 202 -15.50 -4.84 12.41
C PHE A 202 -14.36 -4.37 13.31
N ARG A 203 -14.27 -4.97 14.48
CA ARG A 203 -13.11 -4.90 15.37
C ARG A 203 -12.22 -6.12 15.14
N THR A 204 -10.93 -5.97 15.35
CA THR A 204 -9.98 -7.10 15.23
C THR A 204 -10.36 -8.26 16.14
N SER A 205 -10.90 -7.99 17.32
CA SER A 205 -11.38 -8.99 18.28
C SER A 205 -12.57 -9.84 17.80
N ASP A 206 -13.25 -9.45 16.72
CA ASP A 206 -14.35 -10.22 16.13
C ASP A 206 -13.84 -11.44 15.35
N ALA A 207 -12.55 -11.43 14.97
CA ALA A 207 -11.93 -12.54 14.26
C ALA A 207 -11.44 -13.61 15.24
N PRO A 208 -11.86 -14.88 15.07
CA PRO A 208 -11.54 -15.95 16.05
C PRO A 208 -10.06 -16.32 16.13
N TRP A 209 -9.27 -15.91 15.14
CA TRP A 209 -7.84 -16.18 15.05
C TRP A 209 -6.97 -15.04 15.59
N ALA A 210 -7.49 -13.80 15.63
CA ALA A 210 -6.71 -12.64 16.07
C ALA A 210 -6.49 -12.68 17.59
N LYS A 211 -5.25 -12.44 17.99
CA LYS A 211 -4.81 -12.50 19.39
C LYS A 211 -3.95 -11.30 19.70
N GLU A 212 -3.75 -11.09 20.97
CA GLU A 212 -2.81 -10.14 21.53
C GLU A 212 -1.67 -10.86 22.23
N PRO A 213 -0.51 -11.04 21.56
CA PRO A 213 0.61 -11.81 22.12
C PRO A 213 1.23 -11.17 23.37
N SER A 214 1.13 -9.84 23.48
CA SER A 214 1.74 -9.06 24.59
C SER A 214 0.77 -8.69 25.70
N GLY A 215 -0.53 -8.96 25.52
CA GLY A 215 -1.58 -8.56 26.46
C GLY A 215 -1.85 -7.05 26.51
N LYS A 216 -1.45 -6.31 25.48
CA LYS A 216 -1.55 -4.83 25.47
C LYS A 216 -2.51 -4.28 24.41
N SER A 217 -2.40 -4.74 23.19
CA SER A 217 -3.17 -4.16 22.07
C SER A 217 -3.42 -5.19 20.98
N ILE A 218 -4.61 -5.21 20.40
CA ILE A 218 -4.92 -6.06 19.24
C ILE A 218 -4.78 -5.23 17.98
N VAL A 219 -3.73 -5.51 17.21
CA VAL A 219 -3.32 -4.79 16.01
C VAL A 219 -4.25 -5.08 14.84
N THR A 220 -4.44 -4.11 13.97
CA THR A 220 -5.17 -4.21 12.69
C THR A 220 -4.38 -3.50 11.62
N ASP A 221 -3.99 -4.21 10.56
CA ASP A 221 -3.21 -3.66 9.44
C ASP A 221 -3.77 -4.12 8.10
N ALA A 222 -3.50 -3.33 7.06
CA ALA A 222 -3.55 -3.69 5.65
C ALA A 222 -4.89 -4.30 5.17
N PRO A 223 -6.03 -3.64 5.33
CA PRO A 223 -7.27 -4.12 4.75
C PRO A 223 -7.20 -3.99 3.22
N PHE A 224 -7.22 -5.12 2.52
CA PHE A 224 -7.19 -5.20 1.07
C PHE A 224 -8.40 -5.98 0.56
N VAL A 225 -9.16 -5.43 -0.38
CA VAL A 225 -10.40 -6.03 -0.87
C VAL A 225 -10.24 -6.56 -2.29
N TRP A 226 -10.71 -7.79 -2.49
CA TRP A 226 -10.70 -8.51 -3.76
C TRP A 226 -12.09 -9.03 -4.11
N ARG A 227 -12.52 -8.83 -5.36
CA ARG A 227 -13.71 -9.48 -5.92
C ARG A 227 -13.32 -10.79 -6.59
N ASP A 228 -13.88 -11.91 -6.13
CA ASP A 228 -13.79 -13.17 -6.87
C ASP A 228 -14.85 -13.22 -7.97
N GLU A 229 -14.42 -13.08 -9.21
CA GLU A 229 -15.29 -13.02 -10.39
C GLU A 229 -16.17 -14.29 -10.56
N LYS A 230 -15.69 -15.45 -10.08
CA LYS A 230 -16.40 -16.72 -10.24
C LYS A 230 -17.54 -16.89 -9.26
N SER A 231 -17.32 -16.59 -8.00
CA SER A 231 -18.34 -16.71 -6.95
C SER A 231 -19.15 -15.44 -6.75
N GLY A 232 -18.63 -14.29 -7.21
CA GLY A 232 -19.17 -12.97 -6.89
C GLY A 232 -18.88 -12.51 -5.47
N ASN A 233 -18.11 -13.27 -4.69
CA ASN A 233 -17.76 -12.90 -3.32
C ASN A 233 -16.80 -11.71 -3.28
N LEU A 234 -17.06 -10.80 -2.36
CA LEU A 234 -16.13 -9.75 -1.98
C LEU A 234 -15.36 -10.23 -0.75
N ILE A 235 -14.05 -10.37 -0.90
CA ILE A 235 -13.14 -10.95 0.09
C ILE A 235 -12.21 -9.85 0.58
N MET A 236 -12.12 -9.65 1.87
CA MET A 236 -11.13 -8.77 2.48
C MET A 236 -10.01 -9.60 3.09
N LEU A 237 -8.78 -9.28 2.74
CA LEU A 237 -7.59 -9.72 3.44
C LEU A 237 -7.14 -8.63 4.41
N TRP A 238 -6.66 -9.00 5.56
CA TRP A 238 -6.12 -8.08 6.56
C TRP A 238 -5.16 -8.80 7.49
N SER A 239 -4.34 -8.05 8.19
CA SER A 239 -3.27 -8.60 9.04
C SER A 239 -3.47 -8.25 10.50
N SER A 240 -3.07 -9.17 11.35
CA SER A 240 -2.98 -9.03 12.81
C SER A 240 -2.02 -10.09 13.35
N PHE A 241 -2.08 -10.35 14.64
CA PHE A 241 -1.28 -11.40 15.26
C PHE A 241 -2.12 -12.64 15.59
N THR A 242 -1.50 -13.81 15.43
CA THR A 242 -1.80 -15.01 16.18
C THR A 242 -0.81 -15.09 17.37
N ASN A 243 0.23 -15.88 17.29
CA ASN A 243 1.45 -15.73 18.11
C ASN A 243 2.54 -14.96 17.38
N VAL A 244 2.42 -14.88 16.04
CA VAL A 244 3.27 -14.14 15.12
C VAL A 244 2.38 -13.31 14.20
N TYR A 245 2.97 -12.39 13.45
CA TYR A 245 2.24 -11.60 12.46
C TYR A 245 1.65 -12.51 11.38
N SER A 246 0.37 -12.35 11.12
CA SER A 246 -0.43 -13.30 10.37
C SER A 246 -1.45 -12.59 9.49
N MET A 247 -1.90 -13.26 8.43
CA MET A 247 -2.95 -12.80 7.53
C MET A 247 -4.22 -13.63 7.69
N GLY A 248 -5.36 -12.98 7.74
CA GLY A 248 -6.67 -13.62 7.69
C GLY A 248 -7.55 -13.07 6.57
N GLN A 249 -8.74 -13.62 6.45
CA GLN A 249 -9.72 -13.17 5.47
C GLN A 249 -11.12 -13.09 6.08
N ALA A 250 -11.91 -12.14 5.55
CA ALA A 250 -13.33 -11.99 5.82
C ALA A 250 -14.09 -11.89 4.50
N ILE A 251 -15.35 -12.32 4.49
CA ILE A 251 -16.20 -12.33 3.29
C ILE A 251 -17.44 -11.47 3.55
N SER A 252 -17.72 -10.54 2.66
CA SER A 252 -18.94 -9.74 2.70
C SER A 252 -20.14 -10.62 2.38
N GLN A 253 -21.10 -10.71 3.30
CA GLN A 253 -22.31 -11.52 3.14
C GLN A 253 -23.29 -10.96 2.11
N THR A 254 -23.17 -9.68 1.79
CA THR A 254 -24.02 -9.00 0.81
C THR A 254 -23.30 -8.72 -0.50
N GLY A 255 -21.98 -8.97 -0.58
CA GLY A 255 -21.14 -8.57 -1.69
C GLY A 255 -20.90 -7.05 -1.78
N LYS A 256 -21.31 -6.28 -0.76
CA LYS A 256 -21.12 -4.82 -0.69
C LYS A 256 -19.90 -4.46 0.16
N PRO A 257 -19.23 -3.33 -0.13
CA PRO A 257 -18.12 -2.80 0.66
C PRO A 257 -18.44 -2.63 2.15
N THR A 258 -19.65 -2.22 2.47
CA THR A 258 -20.11 -2.00 3.85
C THR A 258 -20.45 -3.29 4.62
N GLY A 259 -20.34 -4.46 3.98
CA GLY A 259 -20.60 -5.74 4.62
C GLY A 259 -22.08 -6.09 4.83
N PRO A 260 -22.46 -6.81 5.91
CA PRO A 260 -21.60 -7.27 7.01
C PRO A 260 -20.51 -8.27 6.57
N TRP A 261 -19.38 -8.25 7.27
CA TRP A 261 -18.23 -9.08 7.02
C TRP A 261 -18.17 -10.26 8.00
N VAL A 262 -17.91 -11.45 7.51
CA VAL A 262 -17.76 -12.66 8.33
C VAL A 262 -16.35 -13.19 8.16
N HIS A 263 -15.64 -13.34 9.27
CA HIS A 263 -14.28 -13.84 9.32
C HIS A 263 -14.22 -15.34 9.08
N GLU A 264 -13.26 -15.78 8.29
CA GLU A 264 -12.87 -17.18 8.25
C GLU A 264 -12.23 -17.59 9.58
N LYS A 265 -12.44 -18.84 9.97
CA LYS A 265 -11.94 -19.37 11.24
C LYS A 265 -10.43 -19.53 11.24
N ASP A 266 -9.88 -19.96 10.10
CA ASP A 266 -8.47 -20.24 9.95
C ASP A 266 -7.76 -19.07 9.25
N VAL A 267 -6.50 -18.85 9.62
CA VAL A 267 -5.65 -17.84 8.98
C VAL A 267 -5.24 -18.27 7.58
N LEU A 268 -5.01 -17.30 6.72
CA LEU A 268 -4.47 -17.52 5.38
C LEU A 268 -2.96 -17.82 5.41
N PHE A 269 -2.25 -17.14 6.32
CA PHE A 269 -0.81 -17.29 6.54
C PHE A 269 -0.45 -16.95 7.99
N SER A 270 0.43 -17.73 8.62
CA SER A 270 0.85 -17.55 10.02
C SER A 270 2.31 -17.91 10.26
N ASP A 271 3.18 -17.47 9.35
CA ASP A 271 4.63 -17.66 9.44
C ASP A 271 5.34 -16.29 9.40
N ASN A 272 4.97 -15.43 10.36
CA ASN A 272 5.55 -14.11 10.59
C ASN A 272 5.60 -13.20 9.36
N GLY A 273 4.47 -13.09 8.63
CA GLY A 273 4.36 -12.21 7.47
C GLY A 273 2.94 -11.70 7.28
N GLY A 274 2.82 -10.59 6.57
CA GLY A 274 1.54 -9.92 6.36
C GLY A 274 1.66 -8.65 5.53
N HIS A 275 0.66 -7.79 5.64
CA HIS A 275 0.48 -6.59 4.84
C HIS A 275 0.46 -6.92 3.35
N GLN A 276 -0.59 -7.58 2.96
CA GLN A 276 -0.74 -8.26 1.69
C GLN A 276 -1.59 -7.49 0.68
N MET A 277 -1.29 -7.70 -0.60
CA MET A 277 -2.19 -7.37 -1.69
C MET A 277 -2.27 -8.51 -2.72
N VAL A 278 -3.38 -8.59 -3.42
CA VAL A 278 -3.65 -9.62 -4.45
C VAL A 278 -3.64 -8.98 -5.83
N PHE A 279 -3.03 -9.64 -6.78
CA PHE A 279 -3.02 -9.19 -8.18
C PHE A 279 -3.02 -10.37 -9.16
N ARG A 280 -3.37 -10.10 -10.41
CA ARG A 280 -3.13 -11.02 -11.51
C ARG A 280 -1.86 -10.62 -12.23
N ASP A 281 -0.92 -11.55 -12.36
CA ASP A 281 0.30 -11.33 -13.13
C ASP A 281 0.00 -11.05 -14.63
N LEU A 282 1.03 -10.76 -15.41
CA LEU A 282 0.90 -10.50 -16.86
C LEU A 282 0.36 -11.70 -17.63
N LYS A 283 0.48 -12.92 -17.08
CA LYS A 283 -0.05 -14.17 -17.66
C LYS A 283 -1.47 -14.48 -17.15
N GLY A 284 -2.04 -13.65 -16.28
CA GLY A 284 -3.38 -13.84 -15.69
C GLY A 284 -3.42 -14.73 -14.45
N ASN A 285 -2.28 -15.24 -13.97
CA ASN A 285 -2.25 -16.04 -12.75
C ASN A 285 -2.49 -15.19 -11.51
N LEU A 286 -3.22 -15.73 -10.56
CA LEU A 286 -3.49 -15.06 -9.31
C LEU A 286 -2.27 -15.15 -8.37
N LYS A 287 -1.79 -14.01 -7.93
CA LYS A 287 -0.63 -13.83 -7.07
C LYS A 287 -1.01 -13.03 -5.82
N ILE A 288 -0.18 -13.19 -4.80
CA ILE A 288 -0.20 -12.35 -3.60
C ILE A 288 1.21 -11.83 -3.33
N SER A 289 1.33 -10.57 -2.96
CA SER A 289 2.56 -10.02 -2.37
C SER A 289 2.33 -9.66 -0.92
N PHE A 290 3.36 -9.79 -0.11
CA PHE A 290 3.39 -9.42 1.31
C PHE A 290 4.84 -9.33 1.78
N HIS A 291 5.08 -8.81 2.98
CA HIS A 291 6.40 -8.89 3.56
C HIS A 291 6.52 -10.06 4.56
N SER A 292 7.67 -10.69 4.58
CA SER A 292 8.05 -11.72 5.56
C SER A 292 9.57 -11.75 5.71
N PRO A 293 10.13 -11.80 6.95
CA PRO A 293 9.41 -11.74 8.23
C PRO A 293 8.88 -10.33 8.55
N ASN A 294 8.01 -10.20 9.56
CA ASN A 294 7.57 -8.91 10.12
C ASN A 294 8.61 -8.34 11.10
N GLU A 295 9.87 -8.32 10.68
CA GLU A 295 11.04 -7.85 11.41
C GLU A 295 11.96 -7.09 10.45
N ASN A 296 12.95 -6.38 10.95
CA ASN A 296 13.94 -5.74 10.10
C ASN A 296 15.16 -6.67 9.87
N PRO A 297 15.51 -6.95 8.61
CA PRO A 297 14.85 -6.49 7.39
C PRO A 297 13.62 -7.34 7.01
N SER A 298 12.52 -6.69 6.65
CA SER A 298 11.39 -7.34 5.98
C SER A 298 11.70 -7.53 4.50
N ILE A 299 11.33 -8.67 3.94
CA ILE A 299 11.65 -9.03 2.55
C ILE A 299 10.36 -9.15 1.72
N LEU A 300 10.40 -8.62 0.50
CA LEU A 300 9.34 -8.84 -0.48
C LEU A 300 9.13 -10.33 -0.73
N THR A 301 7.92 -10.80 -0.50
CA THR A 301 7.50 -12.17 -0.79
C THR A 301 6.36 -12.13 -1.80
N ILE A 302 6.49 -12.91 -2.88
CA ILE A 302 5.46 -13.06 -3.92
C ILE A 302 5.25 -14.55 -4.14
N CYS A 303 3.99 -15.01 -4.09
CA CYS A 303 3.68 -16.40 -4.37
C CYS A 303 2.33 -16.57 -5.08
N ASP A 304 2.10 -17.79 -5.57
CA ASP A 304 0.81 -18.15 -6.17
C ASP A 304 -0.28 -18.19 -5.12
N LEU A 305 -1.45 -17.66 -5.49
CA LEU A 305 -2.65 -17.68 -4.67
C LEU A 305 -3.74 -18.51 -5.34
N LYS A 306 -4.54 -19.21 -4.56
CA LYS A 306 -5.63 -20.04 -5.08
C LYS A 306 -6.94 -19.69 -4.40
N ILE A 307 -8.02 -19.69 -5.19
CA ILE A 307 -9.39 -19.55 -4.69
C ILE A 307 -10.12 -20.88 -4.86
N LYS A 308 -10.87 -21.27 -3.83
CA LYS A 308 -11.80 -22.40 -3.88
C LYS A 308 -13.03 -22.05 -3.06
N ASN A 309 -14.22 -22.31 -3.62
CA ASN A 309 -15.50 -22.02 -2.99
C ASN A 309 -15.62 -20.54 -2.51
N GLY A 310 -15.14 -19.60 -3.35
CA GLY A 310 -15.26 -18.18 -3.09
C GLY A 310 -14.41 -17.63 -1.94
N LYS A 311 -13.32 -18.33 -1.57
CA LYS A 311 -12.33 -17.88 -0.58
C LYS A 311 -10.93 -18.30 -0.93
N PHE A 312 -9.94 -17.60 -0.45
CA PHE A 312 -8.53 -17.94 -0.63
C PHE A 312 -8.14 -19.17 0.17
N LEU A 313 -7.29 -20.00 -0.41
CA LEU A 313 -6.71 -21.15 0.28
C LEU A 313 -5.45 -20.75 1.04
N PRO A 314 -5.14 -21.42 2.17
CA PRO A 314 -3.94 -21.16 2.97
C PRO A 314 -2.66 -21.18 2.14
N ILE A 315 -1.78 -20.22 2.40
CA ILE A 315 -0.49 -20.05 1.75
C ILE A 315 0.55 -20.91 2.46
N LYS A 316 1.39 -21.57 1.66
CA LYS A 316 2.58 -22.27 2.14
C LYS A 316 3.75 -21.79 1.33
N ILE A 317 4.72 -21.16 1.97
CA ILE A 317 6.01 -20.84 1.37
C ILE A 317 6.87 -22.10 1.49
N LYS A 318 7.51 -22.49 0.37
CA LYS A 318 8.41 -23.64 0.34
C LYS A 318 9.81 -23.24 0.77
#